data_278d23e0ba59afae606ea9d2cc82d70d
#
_entry.id   278d23e0ba59afae606ea9d2cc82d70d
#
_cell.length_a   1.000
_cell.length_b   1.000
_cell.length_c   1.000
_cell.angle_alpha   90.00
_cell.angle_beta   90.00
_cell.angle_gamma   90.00
#
_symmetry.space_group_name_H-M   'P 1'
#
loop_
_entity.id
_entity.type
_entity.pdbx_description
1 polymer ?
#
loop_
_entity_poly.entity_id
_entity_poly.type
_entity_poly.pdbx_seq_one_letter_code
_entity_poly.pdbx_strand_id
1 'polypeptide(L)'
;MPPTLLAIAQQPADGFAGWAAHLVDTMGGPGAGLAIALENLFPPLPSEVILPLTGFAAGQGVISLASALAWTTLGSVAGAVVLYWLGALFGRERMHALWARLPLVKASDLERTEAWFARHGTKAVLLGRMVPIFRSLISVPAGVERMPLPAFVMLTTLGSLVWNSVLVMAGYLLGDRWDAVEAYVGLFSKAVLAVVALAVAGYLVLRVRGRDGSAQHRRTR
;
A
#
# COMPACT_ATOMS: atom_id res chain seq x y z
N MET A 1 -30.73 -3.87 -20.12
CA MET A 1 -29.97 -4.61 -19.10
C MET A 1 -28.63 -3.91 -18.98
N PRO A 2 -28.22 -3.44 -17.79
CA PRO A 2 -26.88 -2.89 -17.63
C PRO A 2 -25.86 -3.99 -17.95
N PRO A 3 -24.70 -3.65 -18.56
CA PRO A 3 -23.65 -4.63 -18.76
C PRO A 3 -23.22 -5.12 -17.38
N THR A 4 -23.28 -6.42 -17.15
CA THR A 4 -22.78 -7.04 -15.93
C THR A 4 -21.28 -6.79 -15.83
N LEU A 5 -20.73 -6.65 -14.62
CA LEU A 5 -19.26 -6.57 -14.38
C LEU A 5 -18.51 -7.69 -15.11
N LEU A 6 -19.15 -8.84 -15.33
CA LEU A 6 -18.71 -9.93 -16.22
C LEU A 6 -18.44 -9.48 -17.66
N ALA A 7 -19.17 -8.50 -18.21
CA ALA A 7 -18.93 -8.02 -19.57
C ALA A 7 -17.66 -7.14 -19.65
N ILE A 8 -17.27 -6.51 -18.54
CA ILE A 8 -16.02 -5.76 -18.41
C ILE A 8 -14.87 -6.72 -18.09
N ALA A 9 -15.13 -7.79 -17.34
CA ALA A 9 -14.20 -8.88 -17.09
C ALA A 9 -13.97 -9.79 -18.31
N GLN A 10 -14.77 -9.66 -19.38
CA GLN A 10 -14.63 -10.40 -20.64
C GLN A 10 -13.66 -9.76 -21.64
N GLN A 11 -13.19 -8.54 -21.44
CA GLN A 11 -11.88 -8.19 -21.96
C GLN A 11 -10.85 -9.00 -21.16
N PRO A 12 -9.81 -9.61 -21.80
CA PRO A 12 -8.90 -10.51 -21.10
C PRO A 12 -8.15 -9.72 -20.00
N ALA A 13 -8.80 -9.55 -18.87
CA ALA A 13 -8.20 -9.18 -17.63
C ALA A 13 -7.50 -10.46 -17.10
N ASP A 14 -6.60 -11.00 -17.93
CA ASP A 14 -5.60 -11.95 -17.51
C ASP A 14 -4.75 -11.22 -16.49
N GLY A 15 -5.07 -11.40 -15.22
CA GLY A 15 -4.30 -10.77 -14.18
C GLY A 15 -5.10 -10.41 -12.92
N PHE A 16 -4.46 -9.62 -12.10
CA PHE A 16 -4.93 -9.22 -10.79
C PHE A 16 -6.26 -8.43 -10.81
N ALA A 17 -6.46 -7.56 -11.81
CA ALA A 17 -7.69 -6.78 -11.95
C ALA A 17 -8.92 -7.67 -12.15
N GLY A 18 -8.81 -8.72 -12.98
CA GLY A 18 -9.88 -9.70 -13.19
C GLY A 18 -10.19 -10.51 -11.93
N TRP A 19 -9.17 -10.91 -11.17
CA TRP A 19 -9.35 -11.57 -9.89
C TRP A 19 -10.08 -10.67 -8.87
N ALA A 20 -9.69 -9.41 -8.76
CA ALA A 20 -10.32 -8.45 -7.86
C ALA A 20 -11.79 -8.17 -8.26
N ALA A 21 -12.03 -8.01 -9.57
CA ALA A 21 -13.38 -7.84 -10.11
C ALA A 21 -14.28 -9.05 -9.77
N HIS A 22 -13.77 -10.27 -9.96
CA HIS A 22 -14.47 -11.50 -9.63
C HIS A 22 -14.80 -11.60 -8.13
N LEU A 23 -13.91 -11.18 -7.23
CA LEU A 23 -14.19 -11.14 -5.80
C LEU A 23 -15.33 -10.14 -5.46
N VAL A 24 -15.32 -8.97 -6.09
CA VAL A 24 -16.36 -7.96 -5.89
C VAL A 24 -17.68 -8.43 -6.47
N ASP A 25 -17.68 -9.08 -7.62
CA ASP A 25 -18.89 -9.58 -8.29
C ASP A 25 -19.54 -10.74 -7.50
N THR A 26 -18.73 -11.67 -6.98
CA THR A 26 -19.24 -12.85 -6.27
C THR A 26 -19.61 -12.59 -4.81
N MET A 27 -18.83 -11.77 -4.11
CA MET A 27 -18.96 -11.54 -2.67
C MET A 27 -19.41 -10.12 -2.32
N GLY A 28 -19.52 -9.22 -3.31
CA GLY A 28 -19.90 -7.82 -3.07
C GLY A 28 -18.88 -7.08 -2.21
N GLY A 29 -19.37 -6.33 -1.22
CA GLY A 29 -18.56 -5.58 -0.27
C GLY A 29 -17.48 -6.42 0.46
N PRO A 30 -17.83 -7.57 1.07
CA PRO A 30 -16.84 -8.49 1.68
C PRO A 30 -15.71 -8.88 0.73
N GLY A 31 -15.99 -9.11 -0.54
CA GLY A 31 -14.97 -9.41 -1.56
C GLY A 31 -14.00 -8.26 -1.77
N ALA A 32 -14.51 -7.02 -1.85
CA ALA A 32 -13.68 -5.82 -1.92
C ALA A 32 -12.78 -5.68 -0.66
N GLY A 33 -13.34 -5.92 0.52
CA GLY A 33 -12.61 -5.90 1.79
C GLY A 33 -11.49 -6.94 1.82
N LEU A 34 -11.78 -8.16 1.38
CA LEU A 34 -10.78 -9.24 1.30
C LEU A 34 -9.66 -8.90 0.31
N ALA A 35 -10.00 -8.39 -0.87
CA ALA A 35 -9.02 -7.99 -1.87
C ALA A 35 -8.06 -6.92 -1.33
N ILE A 36 -8.57 -5.91 -0.61
CA ILE A 36 -7.76 -4.86 0.03
C ILE A 36 -6.95 -5.40 1.21
N ALA A 37 -7.48 -6.35 2.00
CA ALA A 37 -6.71 -6.97 3.07
C ALA A 37 -5.52 -7.75 2.53
N LEU A 38 -5.72 -8.53 1.45
CA LEU A 38 -4.66 -9.29 0.79
C LEU A 38 -3.63 -8.37 0.13
N GLU A 39 -4.06 -7.27 -0.49
CA GLU A 39 -3.17 -6.25 -1.05
C GLU A 39 -2.24 -5.66 0.02
N ASN A 40 -2.75 -5.35 1.21
CA ASN A 40 -1.91 -4.88 2.29
C ASN A 40 -0.82 -5.89 2.70
N LEU A 41 -1.10 -7.19 2.60
CA LEU A 41 -0.13 -8.25 2.92
C LEU A 41 0.87 -8.48 1.78
N PHE A 42 0.46 -8.23 0.55
CA PHE A 42 1.25 -8.40 -0.66
C PHE A 42 1.40 -7.06 -1.41
N PRO A 43 2.36 -6.21 -1.01
CA PRO A 43 2.53 -4.85 -1.55
C PRO A 43 2.61 -4.70 -3.08
N PRO A 44 3.00 -5.73 -3.88
CA PRO A 44 2.97 -5.62 -5.34
C PRO A 44 1.57 -5.48 -5.94
N LEU A 45 0.51 -5.73 -5.17
CA LEU A 45 -0.86 -5.62 -5.64
C LEU A 45 -1.34 -4.15 -5.61
N PRO A 46 -1.77 -3.57 -6.75
CA PRO A 46 -2.15 -2.17 -6.79
C PRO A 46 -3.57 -1.94 -6.29
N SER A 47 -3.72 -1.38 -5.10
CA SER A 47 -5.02 -0.91 -4.57
C SER A 47 -5.64 0.19 -5.44
N GLU A 48 -4.81 0.89 -6.18
CA GLU A 48 -5.20 1.91 -7.14
C GLU A 48 -6.08 1.34 -8.26
N VAL A 49 -6.10 0.02 -8.42
CA VAL A 49 -7.03 -0.71 -9.29
C VAL A 49 -8.26 -1.19 -8.54
N ILE A 50 -8.07 -1.82 -7.36
CA ILE A 50 -9.18 -2.41 -6.58
C ILE A 50 -10.18 -1.35 -6.11
N LEU A 51 -9.69 -0.23 -5.58
CA LEU A 51 -10.56 0.80 -4.99
C LEU A 51 -11.44 1.51 -6.04
N PRO A 52 -10.90 1.99 -7.19
CA PRO A 52 -11.75 2.53 -8.24
C PRO A 52 -12.71 1.48 -8.83
N LEU A 53 -12.27 0.22 -9.00
CA LEU A 53 -13.14 -0.86 -9.46
C LEU A 53 -14.32 -1.09 -8.50
N THR A 54 -14.04 -1.07 -7.19
CA THR A 54 -15.09 -1.17 -6.15
C THR A 54 -16.03 0.02 -6.20
N GLY A 55 -15.51 1.22 -6.46
CA GLY A 55 -16.31 2.44 -6.66
C GLY A 55 -17.18 2.36 -7.91
N PHE A 56 -16.65 1.85 -9.01
CA PHE A 56 -17.40 1.58 -10.23
C PHE A 56 -18.54 0.60 -9.99
N ALA A 57 -18.27 -0.53 -9.31
CA ALA A 57 -19.30 -1.50 -8.94
C ALA A 57 -20.43 -0.86 -8.09
N ALA A 58 -20.07 0.09 -7.21
CA ALA A 58 -21.04 0.87 -6.46
C ALA A 58 -21.86 1.82 -7.35
N GLY A 59 -21.25 2.45 -8.36
CA GLY A 59 -21.92 3.28 -9.35
C GLY A 59 -22.92 2.51 -10.22
N GLN A 60 -22.59 1.25 -10.51
CA GLN A 60 -23.48 0.33 -11.23
C GLN A 60 -24.58 -0.30 -10.34
N GLY A 61 -24.62 0.01 -9.04
CA GLY A 61 -25.62 -0.51 -8.11
C GLY A 61 -25.40 -1.95 -7.66
N VAL A 62 -24.25 -2.57 -7.96
CA VAL A 62 -23.88 -3.92 -7.50
C VAL A 62 -23.73 -3.95 -5.98
N ILE A 63 -23.15 -2.90 -5.43
CA ILE A 63 -23.00 -2.68 -3.98
C ILE A 63 -23.36 -1.22 -3.65
N SER A 64 -23.72 -0.93 -2.40
CA SER A 64 -23.89 0.48 -2.02
C SER A 64 -22.52 1.15 -1.79
N LEU A 65 -22.45 2.46 -2.06
CA LEU A 65 -21.22 3.25 -1.81
C LEU A 65 -20.76 3.16 -0.36
N ALA A 66 -21.71 3.17 0.60
CA ALA A 66 -21.42 2.99 2.01
C ALA A 66 -20.80 1.61 2.30
N SER A 67 -21.31 0.55 1.68
CA SER A 67 -20.75 -0.80 1.78
C SER A 67 -19.35 -0.86 1.18
N ALA A 68 -19.12 -0.26 0.02
CA ALA A 68 -17.81 -0.17 -0.62
C ALA A 68 -16.77 0.46 0.31
N LEU A 69 -17.10 1.63 0.89
CA LEU A 69 -16.20 2.35 1.81
C LEU A 69 -15.98 1.58 3.12
N ALA A 70 -17.03 1.02 3.71
CA ALA A 70 -16.93 0.27 4.95
C ALA A 70 -16.03 -0.97 4.79
N TRP A 71 -16.30 -1.81 3.79
CA TRP A 71 -15.58 -3.06 3.60
C TRP A 71 -14.12 -2.84 3.16
N THR A 72 -13.86 -1.89 2.26
CA THR A 72 -12.48 -1.57 1.87
C THR A 72 -11.67 -0.99 3.02
N THR A 73 -12.31 -0.17 3.89
CA THR A 73 -11.65 0.35 5.09
C THR A 73 -11.41 -0.75 6.12
N LEU A 74 -12.39 -1.62 6.36
CA LEU A 74 -12.21 -2.79 7.23
C LEU A 74 -11.10 -3.72 6.72
N GLY A 75 -11.05 -3.99 5.41
CA GLY A 75 -9.98 -4.76 4.79
C GLY A 75 -8.61 -4.11 4.97
N SER A 76 -8.51 -2.79 4.77
CA SER A 76 -7.28 -2.04 5.03
C SER A 76 -6.82 -2.16 6.48
N VAL A 77 -7.73 -2.05 7.44
CA VAL A 77 -7.43 -2.16 8.87
C VAL A 77 -7.02 -3.60 9.22
N ALA A 78 -7.76 -4.59 8.74
CA ALA A 78 -7.46 -5.99 9.00
C ALA A 78 -6.06 -6.38 8.50
N GLY A 79 -5.73 -6.08 7.23
CA GLY A 79 -4.40 -6.32 6.68
C GLY A 79 -3.30 -5.59 7.43
N ALA A 80 -3.55 -4.33 7.82
CA ALA A 80 -2.62 -3.55 8.61
C ALA A 80 -2.37 -4.11 10.00
N VAL A 81 -3.41 -4.60 10.68
CA VAL A 81 -3.29 -5.24 12.00
C VAL A 81 -2.48 -6.52 11.90
N VAL A 82 -2.65 -7.31 10.84
CA VAL A 82 -1.81 -8.50 10.62
C VAL A 82 -0.35 -8.10 10.46
N LEU A 83 -0.03 -7.09 9.64
CA LEU A 83 1.34 -6.60 9.49
C LEU A 83 1.91 -6.00 10.78
N TYR A 84 1.08 -5.29 11.55
CA TYR A 84 1.45 -4.78 12.87
C TYR A 84 1.84 -5.95 13.81
N TRP A 85 1.03 -6.99 13.88
CA TRP A 85 1.32 -8.16 14.71
C TRP A 85 2.57 -8.91 14.24
N LEU A 86 2.78 -9.03 12.94
CA LEU A 86 4.02 -9.57 12.39
C LEU A 86 5.22 -8.75 12.86
N GLY A 87 5.15 -7.41 12.76
CA GLY A 87 6.19 -6.53 13.28
C GLY A 87 6.43 -6.69 14.78
N ALA A 88 5.35 -6.76 15.58
CA ALA A 88 5.43 -6.94 17.03
C ALA A 88 6.00 -8.30 17.45
N LEU A 89 5.70 -9.37 16.71
CA LEU A 89 6.19 -10.74 16.95
C LEU A 89 7.68 -10.88 16.53
N PHE A 90 8.06 -10.30 15.41
CA PHE A 90 9.47 -10.32 14.99
C PHE A 90 10.35 -9.53 15.96
N GLY A 91 9.83 -8.42 16.48
CA GLY A 91 10.54 -7.56 17.40
C GLY A 91 11.75 -6.88 16.77
N ARG A 92 12.37 -5.97 17.54
CA ARG A 92 13.50 -5.15 17.08
C ARG A 92 14.72 -6.00 16.68
N GLU A 93 15.10 -6.97 17.50
CA GLU A 93 16.30 -7.80 17.28
C GLU A 93 16.24 -8.62 15.97
N ARG A 94 15.11 -9.28 15.71
CA ARG A 94 14.95 -10.10 14.49
C ARG A 94 14.85 -9.23 13.25
N MET A 95 14.20 -8.08 13.36
CA MET A 95 14.17 -7.09 12.28
C MET A 95 15.58 -6.59 11.98
N HIS A 96 16.38 -6.22 12.98
CA HIS A 96 17.78 -5.87 12.79
C HIS A 96 18.59 -6.98 12.11
N ALA A 97 18.43 -8.24 12.54
CA ALA A 97 19.09 -9.38 11.93
C ALA A 97 18.67 -9.62 10.48
N LEU A 98 17.39 -9.42 10.15
CA LEU A 98 16.87 -9.54 8.78
C LEU A 98 17.43 -8.42 7.88
N TRP A 99 17.42 -7.17 8.37
CA TRP A 99 17.92 -6.02 7.63
C TRP A 99 19.43 -6.04 7.46
N ALA A 100 20.17 -6.57 8.45
CA ALA A 100 21.62 -6.77 8.35
C ALA A 100 22.01 -7.74 7.22
N ARG A 101 21.11 -8.64 6.81
CA ARG A 101 21.32 -9.54 5.66
C ARG A 101 21.11 -8.84 4.32
N LEU A 102 20.46 -7.69 4.29
CA LEU A 102 20.28 -6.92 3.07
C LEU A 102 21.56 -6.10 2.78
N PRO A 103 22.25 -6.33 1.65
CA PRO A 103 23.55 -5.71 1.35
C PRO A 103 23.48 -4.19 1.20
N LEU A 104 22.28 -3.63 1.21
CA LEU A 104 22.00 -2.23 0.90
C LEU A 104 21.63 -1.38 2.13
N VAL A 105 21.40 -1.97 3.31
CA VAL A 105 20.94 -1.24 4.50
C VAL A 105 22.03 -1.22 5.55
N LYS A 106 22.33 -0.03 6.09
CA LYS A 106 23.25 0.13 7.22
C LYS A 106 22.44 0.06 8.52
N ALA A 107 23.04 -0.51 9.57
CA ALA A 107 22.45 -0.51 10.91
C ALA A 107 22.08 0.91 11.38
N SER A 108 22.92 1.90 11.06
CA SER A 108 22.66 3.31 11.38
C SER A 108 21.43 3.90 10.69
N ASP A 109 21.03 3.38 9.53
CA ASP A 109 19.83 3.86 8.83
C ASP A 109 18.57 3.32 9.51
N LEU A 110 18.66 2.11 10.05
CA LEU A 110 17.58 1.50 10.82
C LEU A 110 17.38 2.24 12.16
N GLU A 111 18.45 2.49 12.90
CA GLU A 111 18.40 3.24 14.16
C GLU A 111 17.81 4.66 13.96
N ARG A 112 18.18 5.34 12.87
CA ARG A 112 17.59 6.64 12.52
C ARG A 112 16.10 6.55 12.22
N THR A 113 15.69 5.52 11.48
CA THR A 113 14.28 5.29 11.14
C THR A 113 13.47 5.00 12.39
N GLU A 114 14.00 4.17 13.30
CA GLU A 114 13.39 3.88 14.58
C GLU A 114 13.28 5.13 15.46
N ALA A 115 14.36 5.90 15.60
CA ALA A 115 14.36 7.14 16.38
C ALA A 115 13.40 8.18 15.79
N TRP A 116 13.29 8.25 14.47
CA TRP A 116 12.32 9.12 13.80
C TRP A 116 10.89 8.63 14.05
N PHE A 117 10.64 7.33 13.93
CA PHE A 117 9.33 6.74 14.18
C PHE A 117 8.92 6.89 15.65
N ALA A 118 9.83 6.71 16.60
CA ALA A 118 9.57 6.92 18.03
C ALA A 118 9.10 8.35 18.34
N ARG A 119 9.63 9.34 17.60
CA ARG A 119 9.24 10.76 17.77
C ARG A 119 7.96 11.15 17.03
N HIS A 120 7.68 10.53 15.90
CA HIS A 120 6.64 10.96 14.97
C HIS A 120 5.62 9.86 14.63
N GLY A 121 5.65 8.72 15.33
CA GLY A 121 4.92 7.50 14.97
C GLY A 121 3.44 7.72 14.66
N THR A 122 2.75 8.55 15.47
CA THR A 122 1.36 8.91 15.24
C THR A 122 1.16 9.62 13.89
N LYS A 123 1.99 10.62 13.60
CA LYS A 123 1.96 11.35 12.32
C LYS A 123 2.45 10.46 11.18
N ALA A 124 3.45 9.63 11.44
CA ALA A 124 4.01 8.70 10.45
C ALA A 124 2.97 7.68 10.00
N VAL A 125 2.18 7.10 10.91
CA VAL A 125 1.12 6.16 10.56
C VAL A 125 0.03 6.86 9.76
N LEU A 126 -0.46 8.02 10.19
CA LEU A 126 -1.52 8.74 9.49
C LEU A 126 -1.08 9.17 8.08
N LEU A 127 0.06 9.87 7.98
CA LEU A 127 0.55 10.40 6.70
C LEU A 127 1.08 9.29 5.79
N GLY A 128 1.73 8.28 6.36
CA GLY A 128 2.21 7.12 5.62
C GLY A 128 1.08 6.35 4.93
N ARG A 129 -0.13 6.39 5.50
CA ARG A 129 -1.33 5.79 4.89
C ARG A 129 -1.82 6.51 3.63
N MET A 130 -1.43 7.77 3.44
CA MET A 130 -1.76 8.57 2.25
C MET A 130 -0.74 8.39 1.13
N VAL A 131 0.36 7.66 1.37
CA VAL A 131 1.38 7.41 0.36
C VAL A 131 1.30 5.94 -0.08
N PRO A 132 1.06 5.65 -1.37
CA PRO A 132 0.74 4.30 -1.87
C PRO A 132 1.66 3.19 -1.34
N ILE A 133 2.97 3.36 -1.48
CA ILE A 133 3.97 2.34 -1.10
C ILE A 133 4.12 2.21 0.41
N PHE A 134 4.03 3.35 1.12
CA PHE A 134 4.26 3.40 2.56
C PHE A 134 3.05 2.92 3.38
N ARG A 135 1.83 2.96 2.82
CA ARG A 135 0.59 2.68 3.55
C ARG A 135 0.54 1.27 4.16
N SER A 136 1.06 0.26 3.48
CA SER A 136 1.14 -1.11 4.01
C SER A 136 2.38 -1.28 4.89
N LEU A 137 3.53 -0.79 4.41
CA LEU A 137 4.81 -0.96 5.08
C LEU A 137 4.89 -0.29 6.45
N ILE A 138 4.21 0.85 6.66
CA ILE A 138 4.23 1.61 7.92
C ILE A 138 3.68 0.82 9.11
N SER A 139 2.89 -0.22 8.86
CA SER A 139 2.31 -1.08 9.88
C SER A 139 3.37 -1.94 10.58
N VAL A 140 4.42 -2.35 9.87
CA VAL A 140 5.50 -3.17 10.43
C VAL A 140 6.32 -2.40 11.47
N PRO A 141 6.89 -1.20 11.19
CA PRO A 141 7.59 -0.42 12.22
C PRO A 141 6.67 -0.02 13.38
N ALA A 142 5.38 0.25 13.14
CA ALA A 142 4.43 0.51 14.22
C ALA A 142 4.30 -0.69 15.18
N GLY A 143 4.33 -1.91 14.64
CA GLY A 143 4.33 -3.15 15.43
C GLY A 143 5.65 -3.37 16.17
N VAL A 144 6.80 -3.19 15.51
CA VAL A 144 8.14 -3.32 16.11
C VAL A 144 8.31 -2.38 17.31
N GLU A 145 7.86 -1.13 17.16
CA GLU A 145 7.89 -0.11 18.23
C GLU A 145 6.76 -0.28 19.26
N ARG A 146 5.91 -1.32 19.12
CA ARG A 146 4.79 -1.61 20.02
C ARG A 146 3.89 -0.40 20.26
N MET A 147 3.60 0.36 19.21
CA MET A 147 2.63 1.46 19.28
C MET A 147 1.31 0.97 19.90
N PRO A 148 0.64 1.72 20.81
CA PRO A 148 -0.63 1.29 21.36
C PRO A 148 -1.64 0.91 20.27
N LEU A 149 -2.11 -0.33 20.28
CA LEU A 149 -2.98 -0.89 19.22
C LEU A 149 -4.23 -0.04 18.95
N PRO A 150 -4.94 0.50 19.98
CA PRO A 150 -6.09 1.38 19.71
C PRO A 150 -5.73 2.64 18.91
N ALA A 151 -4.60 3.26 19.24
CA ALA A 151 -4.11 4.44 18.51
C ALA A 151 -3.72 4.06 17.06
N PHE A 152 -3.02 2.93 16.87
CA PHE A 152 -2.69 2.40 15.55
C PHE A 152 -3.93 2.14 14.71
N VAL A 153 -4.94 1.44 15.26
CA VAL A 153 -6.20 1.12 14.56
C VAL A 153 -6.94 2.41 14.20
N MET A 154 -7.08 3.35 15.13
CA MET A 154 -7.76 4.63 14.87
C MET A 154 -7.09 5.42 13.74
N LEU A 155 -5.77 5.59 13.79
CA LEU A 155 -5.03 6.34 12.76
C LEU A 155 -5.06 5.63 11.41
N THR A 156 -4.97 4.29 11.43
CA THR A 156 -5.10 3.44 10.24
C THR A 156 -6.48 3.57 9.62
N THR A 157 -7.54 3.53 10.43
CA THR A 157 -8.92 3.70 9.96
C THR A 157 -9.11 5.07 9.32
N LEU A 158 -8.68 6.15 9.99
CA LEU A 158 -8.81 7.51 9.47
C LEU A 158 -8.02 7.69 8.17
N GLY A 159 -6.76 7.30 8.14
CA GLY A 159 -5.91 7.43 6.94
C GLY A 159 -6.42 6.57 5.77
N SER A 160 -6.82 5.33 6.05
CA SER A 160 -7.38 4.45 5.03
C SER A 160 -8.74 4.93 4.54
N LEU A 161 -9.60 5.42 5.42
CA LEU A 161 -10.91 5.98 5.02
C LEU A 161 -10.74 7.16 4.06
N VAL A 162 -9.83 8.10 4.37
CA VAL A 162 -9.54 9.22 3.46
C VAL A 162 -9.04 8.73 2.11
N TRP A 163 -8.04 7.86 2.09
CA TRP A 163 -7.47 7.30 0.86
C TRP A 163 -8.49 6.51 0.04
N ASN A 164 -9.20 5.58 0.70
CA ASN A 164 -10.21 4.76 0.05
C ASN A 164 -11.37 5.61 -0.48
N SER A 165 -11.78 6.64 0.26
CA SER A 165 -12.83 7.56 -0.20
C SER A 165 -12.44 8.27 -1.49
N VAL A 166 -11.21 8.76 -1.62
CA VAL A 166 -10.74 9.43 -2.84
C VAL A 166 -10.83 8.48 -4.05
N LEU A 167 -10.31 7.26 -3.92
CA LEU A 167 -10.23 6.32 -5.02
C LEU A 167 -11.57 5.65 -5.34
N VAL A 168 -12.35 5.28 -4.31
CA VAL A 168 -13.70 4.73 -4.50
C VAL A 168 -14.63 5.77 -5.12
N MET A 169 -14.56 7.04 -4.66
CA MET A 169 -15.36 8.12 -5.26
C MET A 169 -14.94 8.40 -6.71
N ALA A 170 -13.63 8.35 -7.01
CA ALA A 170 -13.17 8.47 -8.38
C ALA A 170 -13.78 7.42 -9.30
N GLY A 171 -13.77 6.14 -8.88
CA GLY A 171 -14.43 5.06 -9.62
C GLY A 171 -15.94 5.20 -9.71
N TYR A 172 -16.60 5.63 -8.63
CA TYR A 172 -18.03 5.85 -8.57
C TYR A 172 -18.49 6.95 -9.54
N LEU A 173 -17.78 8.07 -9.60
CA LEU A 173 -18.14 9.23 -10.44
C LEU A 173 -17.76 9.05 -11.92
N LEU A 174 -16.71 8.28 -12.20
CA LEU A 174 -16.19 8.02 -13.54
C LEU A 174 -16.83 6.78 -14.20
N GLY A 175 -17.86 6.18 -13.57
CA GLY A 175 -18.43 4.90 -13.93
C GLY A 175 -18.78 4.67 -15.41
N ASP A 176 -19.20 5.73 -16.14
CA ASP A 176 -19.46 5.65 -17.59
C ASP A 176 -18.20 5.85 -18.46
N ARG A 177 -17.06 6.13 -17.86
CA ARG A 177 -15.77 6.41 -18.54
C ARG A 177 -14.64 5.52 -17.99
N TRP A 178 -14.92 4.25 -17.87
CA TRP A 178 -13.96 3.29 -17.32
C TRP A 178 -12.62 3.29 -18.08
N ASP A 179 -12.65 3.44 -19.41
CA ASP A 179 -11.44 3.55 -20.22
C ASP A 179 -10.53 4.70 -19.77
N ALA A 180 -11.12 5.82 -19.34
CA ALA A 180 -10.36 6.94 -18.78
C ALA A 180 -9.77 6.59 -17.41
N VAL A 181 -10.51 5.90 -16.54
CA VAL A 181 -10.03 5.46 -15.22
C VAL A 181 -8.85 4.51 -15.39
N GLU A 182 -8.96 3.52 -16.27
CA GLU A 182 -7.89 2.55 -16.55
C GLU A 182 -6.63 3.25 -17.07
N ALA A 183 -6.77 4.21 -17.97
CA ALA A 183 -5.66 4.99 -18.49
C ALA A 183 -4.97 5.82 -17.39
N TYR A 184 -5.73 6.51 -16.53
CA TYR A 184 -5.19 7.30 -15.43
C TYR A 184 -4.55 6.44 -14.34
N VAL A 185 -5.20 5.34 -13.96
CA VAL A 185 -4.67 4.38 -12.98
C VAL A 185 -3.39 3.74 -13.50
N GLY A 186 -3.38 3.33 -14.78
CA GLY A 186 -2.20 2.77 -15.43
C GLY A 186 -1.05 3.78 -15.50
N LEU A 187 -1.33 5.04 -15.83
CA LEU A 187 -0.33 6.12 -15.84
C LEU A 187 0.19 6.43 -14.45
N PHE A 188 -0.70 6.53 -13.46
CA PHE A 188 -0.35 6.78 -12.06
C PHE A 188 0.52 5.66 -11.48
N SER A 189 0.15 4.39 -11.69
CA SER A 189 0.93 3.23 -11.26
C SER A 189 2.33 3.21 -11.90
N LYS A 190 2.42 3.50 -13.21
CA LYS A 190 3.71 3.62 -13.91
C LYS A 190 4.54 4.78 -13.37
N ALA A 191 3.92 5.94 -13.10
CA ALA A 191 4.60 7.09 -12.53
C ALA A 191 5.14 6.79 -11.12
N VAL A 192 4.34 6.15 -10.26
CA VAL A 192 4.77 5.73 -8.93
C VAL A 192 5.93 4.72 -9.02
N LEU A 193 5.82 3.70 -9.89
CA LEU A 193 6.90 2.74 -10.12
C LEU A 193 8.17 3.41 -10.64
N ALA A 194 8.05 4.37 -11.56
CA ALA A 194 9.18 5.12 -12.08
C ALA A 194 9.86 5.97 -10.99
N VAL A 195 9.08 6.66 -10.14
CA VAL A 195 9.60 7.45 -9.02
C VAL A 195 10.35 6.54 -8.03
N VAL A 196 9.78 5.38 -7.70
CA VAL A 196 10.43 4.40 -6.82
C VAL A 196 11.71 3.86 -7.44
N ALA A 197 11.67 3.47 -8.72
CA ALA A 197 12.84 2.99 -9.43
C ALA A 197 13.95 4.04 -9.48
N LEU A 198 13.61 5.31 -9.76
CA LEU A 198 14.56 6.43 -9.75
C LEU A 198 15.11 6.71 -8.34
N ALA A 199 14.28 6.65 -7.30
CA ALA A 199 14.73 6.82 -5.92
C ALA A 199 15.70 5.71 -5.50
N VAL A 200 15.39 4.45 -5.84
CA VAL A 200 16.26 3.30 -5.59
C VAL A 200 17.56 3.41 -6.40
N ALA A 201 17.48 3.73 -7.69
CA ALA A 201 18.65 3.89 -8.54
C ALA A 201 19.54 5.06 -8.05
N GLY A 202 18.94 6.21 -7.71
CA GLY A 202 19.66 7.36 -7.15
C GLY A 202 20.35 7.00 -5.83
N TYR A 203 19.65 6.30 -4.94
CA TYR A 203 20.22 5.80 -3.70
C TYR A 203 21.41 4.85 -3.93
N LEU A 204 21.27 3.90 -4.88
CA LEU A 204 22.35 2.97 -5.24
C LEU A 204 23.57 3.70 -5.82
N VAL A 205 23.38 4.66 -6.72
CA VAL A 205 24.45 5.46 -7.32
C VAL A 205 25.20 6.28 -6.26
N LEU A 206 24.48 6.96 -5.37
CA LEU A 206 25.07 7.73 -4.29
C LEU A 206 25.89 6.85 -3.34
N ARG A 207 25.40 5.64 -3.10
CA ARG A 207 26.07 4.68 -2.22
C ARG A 207 27.35 4.09 -2.85
N VAL A 208 27.32 3.76 -4.14
CA VAL A 208 28.49 3.27 -4.87
C VAL A 208 29.58 4.35 -4.89
N ARG A 209 29.21 5.60 -5.23
CA ARG A 209 30.15 6.74 -5.21
C ARG A 209 30.74 7.03 -3.84
N GLY A 210 29.97 6.84 -2.75
CA GLY A 210 30.47 7.01 -1.37
C GLY A 210 31.45 5.92 -0.94
N ARG A 211 31.45 4.74 -1.58
CA ARG A 211 32.41 3.67 -1.31
C ARG A 211 33.77 3.92 -1.98
N ASP A 212 33.78 4.49 -3.16
CA ASP A 212 35.04 4.78 -3.90
C ASP A 212 35.84 5.91 -3.24
N GLY A 213 35.17 6.90 -2.64
CA GLY A 213 35.83 7.98 -1.90
C GLY A 213 36.57 7.53 -0.62
N SER A 214 36.09 6.46 0.03
CA SER A 214 36.73 5.95 1.25
C SER A 214 37.93 5.00 0.98
N ALA A 215 37.98 4.42 -0.22
CA ALA A 215 39.11 3.57 -0.62
C ALA A 215 40.35 4.38 -1.02
N GLN A 216 40.16 5.58 -1.56
CA GLN A 216 41.25 6.47 -1.99
C GLN A 216 42.00 7.09 -0.79
N HIS A 217 41.32 7.37 0.32
CA HIS A 217 41.95 7.97 1.52
C HIS A 217 42.78 6.96 2.35
N ARG A 218 42.63 5.66 2.10
CA ARG A 218 43.48 4.61 2.74
C ARG A 218 44.78 4.31 1.99
N ARG A 219 44.96 4.80 0.76
CA ARG A 219 46.20 4.59 -0.02
C ARG A 219 47.21 5.70 0.11
N THR A 220 46.89 6.77 0.84
CA THR A 220 47.78 7.94 1.06
C THR A 220 48.29 8.10 2.51
N ARG A 221 48.20 7.01 3.30
CA ARG A 221 48.86 6.95 4.61
C ARG A 221 49.85 5.79 4.70
#